data_45fc67035e5342132507d78cdf5a0357
#
_entry.id   45fc67035e5342132507d78cdf5a0357
#
_cell.length_a   1.000
_cell.length_b   1.000
_cell.length_c   1.000
_cell.angle_alpha   90.00
_cell.angle_beta   90.00
_cell.angle_gamma   90.00
#
_symmetry.space_group_name_H-M   'P 1'
#
loop_
_entity.id
_entity.type
_entity.pdbx_description
1 polymer ?
#
loop_
_entity_poly.entity_id
_entity_poly.type
_entity_poly.pdbx_seq_one_letter_code
_entity_poly.pdbx_strand_id
1 'polypeptide(L)'
;MAALAKQDVAEVEPLPIFCYYDKQRFTQFGAMDCANWYGIQVDSGKKKQALYPAMGRKHVRFLNENRLVFNAQARAEFKSIDFLYVIDGTTVYQYDRFYNRKVLPINVSLGTPLWFATLAVGTLVYNMMTDGNRIYVIKEDGSSVTAEVVTDPNAPGGSTTGGKPLYVAAFGNRFVVSVEGTPDFYLSTINLTGNAGTYFTINGQALNGRASGVIGQFAVLHNQLYIMCSFTTDVWANIITQITVGSVTREFPWKLNSSYNFDFGIADPNSLSVGFGMMVWLAENQEGLVSFMMSNGQTPQDISSQAINVLLENSTHPDALSPFFTTEVDGFLYQYENTIFYRAVAGNFIGFGDLDIIDSANSIEYNFETGKWGRCIELNGERNRIQKHVYFNNQHLVIVQNDPAIYQMAGNIYHNELRNPDQPDDQADNAFLKYPMRYELVTKQIFLDDYAEFSDEYVEIDFVFGNKTFYKNCSPFLNTTFIVGEDSTPTHPIYMVTEDGKYIVEDGTNTPTFDDNHYCDLFKPYIELYYSDDGGETYLPADLREFSPLGQYRWRMRWYELGCSRNRCYRLICVSSAPIVILGAVRNTKRVSGGAN
;
A
#
# COMPACT_ATOMS: atom_id res chain seq x y z
N MET A 1 30.86 -22.84 -51.24
CA MET A 1 31.13 -22.98 -49.80
C MET A 1 29.80 -23.16 -49.12
N ALA A 2 29.50 -24.37 -48.67
CA ALA A 2 28.27 -24.67 -48.00
C ALA A 2 28.32 -24.01 -46.62
N ALA A 3 27.35 -23.13 -46.31
CA ALA A 3 27.13 -22.67 -44.99
C ALA A 3 26.76 -23.91 -44.13
N LEU A 4 27.64 -24.29 -43.23
CA LEU A 4 27.35 -25.27 -42.22
C LEU A 4 26.11 -24.77 -41.46
N ALA A 5 25.01 -25.51 -41.59
CA ALA A 5 23.84 -25.29 -40.77
C ALA A 5 24.31 -25.28 -39.29
N LYS A 6 24.09 -24.19 -38.60
CA LYS A 6 24.29 -24.14 -37.15
C LYS A 6 23.51 -25.32 -36.59
N GLN A 7 24.21 -26.31 -36.05
CA GLN A 7 23.59 -27.42 -35.36
C GLN A 7 22.71 -26.84 -34.26
N ASP A 8 21.47 -27.33 -34.15
CA ASP A 8 20.50 -26.97 -33.14
C ASP A 8 20.98 -27.47 -31.76
N VAL A 9 21.95 -26.80 -31.19
CA VAL A 9 22.44 -27.08 -29.83
C VAL A 9 21.56 -26.32 -28.85
N ALA A 10 21.03 -27.05 -27.93
CA ALA A 10 20.29 -26.42 -26.81
C ALA A 10 21.22 -25.46 -26.05
N GLU A 11 20.79 -24.23 -25.85
CA GLU A 11 21.57 -23.19 -25.20
C GLU A 11 20.90 -22.81 -23.89
N VAL A 12 21.71 -22.73 -22.82
CA VAL A 12 21.25 -22.27 -21.51
C VAL A 12 21.32 -20.75 -21.46
N GLU A 13 20.17 -20.11 -21.45
CA GLU A 13 20.04 -18.68 -21.37
C GLU A 13 19.51 -18.23 -20.01
N PRO A 14 19.92 -17.05 -19.51
CA PRO A 14 19.30 -16.46 -18.33
C PRO A 14 17.85 -16.10 -18.65
N LEU A 15 16.92 -16.55 -17.81
CA LEU A 15 15.54 -16.07 -17.81
C LEU A 15 15.52 -14.75 -17.04
N PRO A 16 15.18 -13.62 -17.68
CA PRO A 16 15.16 -12.34 -16.99
C PRO A 16 13.98 -12.30 -15.99
N ILE A 17 14.32 -12.28 -14.71
CA ILE A 17 13.37 -12.11 -13.61
C ILE A 17 13.53 -10.70 -13.09
N PHE A 18 12.46 -9.91 -13.22
CA PHE A 18 12.40 -8.55 -12.72
C PHE A 18 11.12 -8.36 -11.92
N CYS A 19 11.22 -7.62 -10.81
CA CYS A 19 10.04 -7.27 -10.04
C CYS A 19 9.56 -5.89 -10.45
N TYR A 20 8.63 -5.83 -11.39
CA TYR A 20 7.88 -4.62 -11.67
C TYR A 20 6.58 -4.91 -12.44
N TYR A 21 5.65 -3.97 -12.33
CA TYR A 21 4.38 -3.99 -13.02
C TYR A 21 4.51 -3.24 -14.35
N ASP A 22 4.27 -3.93 -15.46
CA ASP A 22 4.27 -3.38 -16.82
C ASP A 22 3.19 -4.06 -17.67
N LYS A 23 1.95 -4.06 -17.14
CA LYS A 23 0.80 -4.57 -17.89
C LYS A 23 0.25 -3.45 -18.76
N GLN A 24 0.39 -3.59 -20.08
CA GLN A 24 -0.08 -2.63 -21.06
C GLN A 24 -1.53 -2.90 -21.46
N ARG A 25 -2.19 -1.94 -22.16
CA ARG A 25 -3.55 -2.14 -22.71
C ARG A 25 -3.67 -3.41 -23.55
N PHE A 26 -2.60 -3.75 -24.26
CA PHE A 26 -2.50 -5.00 -25.01
C PHE A 26 -1.42 -5.84 -24.34
N THR A 27 -1.79 -6.96 -23.80
CA THR A 27 -0.88 -7.92 -23.15
C THR A 27 0.23 -8.40 -24.07
N GLN A 28 0.01 -8.37 -25.40
CA GLN A 28 1.02 -8.65 -26.41
C GLN A 28 2.23 -7.72 -26.38
N PHE A 29 2.13 -6.53 -25.76
CA PHE A 29 3.22 -5.56 -25.66
C PHE A 29 3.87 -5.52 -24.26
N GLY A 30 3.20 -6.00 -23.25
CA GLY A 30 3.73 -6.05 -21.90
C GLY A 30 2.79 -6.81 -21.00
N ALA A 31 3.29 -7.92 -20.46
CA ALA A 31 2.54 -8.78 -19.53
C ALA A 31 3.22 -8.88 -18.18
N MET A 32 4.31 -8.13 -17.96
CA MET A 32 5.07 -8.24 -16.72
C MET A 32 4.27 -7.80 -15.52
N ASP A 33 4.35 -8.63 -14.50
CA ASP A 33 3.70 -8.39 -13.22
C ASP A 33 4.55 -8.96 -12.09
N CYS A 34 4.51 -8.28 -10.95
CA CYS A 34 5.17 -8.75 -9.75
C CYS A 34 4.34 -8.32 -8.54
N ALA A 35 3.99 -9.29 -7.72
CA ALA A 35 3.20 -9.05 -6.52
C ALA A 35 3.85 -9.69 -5.28
N ASN A 36 3.90 -8.92 -4.19
CA ASN A 36 4.45 -9.29 -2.89
C ASN A 36 5.94 -9.70 -2.90
N TRP A 37 6.65 -9.47 -3.98
CA TRP A 37 8.10 -9.44 -4.02
C TRP A 37 8.61 -8.05 -4.32
N TYR A 38 9.83 -7.75 -3.92
CA TYR A 38 10.55 -6.56 -4.33
C TYR A 38 11.96 -6.91 -4.79
N GLY A 39 12.46 -6.15 -5.75
CA GLY A 39 13.79 -6.34 -6.30
C GLY A 39 14.85 -5.63 -5.47
N ILE A 40 15.96 -6.31 -5.22
CA ILE A 40 17.18 -5.71 -4.67
C ILE A 40 18.27 -5.85 -5.74
N GLN A 41 19.02 -4.76 -5.97
CA GLN A 41 20.17 -4.80 -6.84
C GLN A 41 21.33 -5.53 -6.13
N VAL A 42 21.92 -6.49 -6.81
CA VAL A 42 23.05 -7.26 -6.30
C VAL A 42 24.26 -7.04 -7.18
N ASP A 43 25.27 -6.37 -6.66
CA ASP A 43 26.51 -6.07 -7.41
C ASP A 43 27.47 -7.25 -7.55
N SER A 44 27.07 -8.45 -7.17
CA SER A 44 27.96 -9.62 -7.17
C SER A 44 27.73 -10.56 -8.36
N GLY A 45 28.64 -10.58 -9.33
CA GLY A 45 28.77 -11.62 -10.32
C GLY A 45 27.75 -11.53 -11.49
N LYS A 46 27.22 -12.69 -11.93
CA LYS A 46 26.30 -12.79 -13.08
C LYS A 46 24.86 -12.37 -12.78
N LYS A 47 24.52 -12.14 -11.52
CA LYS A 47 23.17 -11.86 -11.05
C LYS A 47 23.02 -10.35 -10.79
N LYS A 48 22.11 -9.71 -11.50
CA LYS A 48 21.88 -8.26 -11.37
C LYS A 48 20.79 -7.91 -10.35
N GLN A 49 19.89 -8.84 -10.05
CA GLN A 49 18.76 -8.62 -9.16
C GLN A 49 18.38 -9.91 -8.45
N ALA A 50 17.99 -9.81 -7.20
CA ALA A 50 17.31 -10.86 -6.44
C ALA A 50 15.92 -10.35 -6.02
N LEU A 51 14.95 -11.26 -5.89
CA LEU A 51 13.61 -10.93 -5.42
C LEU A 51 13.45 -11.38 -3.98
N TYR A 52 13.11 -10.42 -3.12
CA TYR A 52 12.88 -10.64 -1.70
C TYR A 52 11.39 -10.53 -1.38
N PRO A 53 10.88 -11.29 -0.39
CA PRO A 53 9.49 -11.26 0.00
C PRO A 53 9.14 -9.94 0.68
N ALA A 54 7.96 -9.39 0.35
CA ALA A 54 7.38 -8.27 1.06
C ALA A 54 7.05 -8.62 2.52
N MET A 55 6.87 -7.60 3.35
CA MET A 55 6.47 -7.76 4.74
C MET A 55 5.04 -8.28 4.84
N GLY A 56 4.82 -9.29 5.68
CA GLY A 56 3.51 -9.69 6.16
C GLY A 56 3.03 -8.82 7.32
N ARG A 57 1.84 -9.11 7.83
CA ARG A 57 1.24 -8.38 8.95
C ARG A 57 0.79 -9.31 10.05
N LYS A 58 0.96 -8.85 11.29
CA LYS A 58 0.56 -9.55 12.50
C LYS A 58 -0.23 -8.60 13.41
N HIS A 59 -1.27 -9.11 14.01
CA HIS A 59 -2.05 -8.39 15.00
C HIS A 59 -1.24 -7.90 16.20
N VAL A 60 -1.53 -6.68 16.65
CA VAL A 60 -0.91 -6.07 17.84
C VAL A 60 -1.97 -5.80 18.91
N ARG A 61 -3.08 -5.15 18.54
CA ARG A 61 -4.10 -4.73 19.49
C ARG A 61 -5.47 -4.56 18.83
N PHE A 62 -6.55 -4.94 19.55
CA PHE A 62 -7.90 -4.54 19.20
C PHE A 62 -8.19 -3.09 19.59
N LEU A 63 -9.02 -2.41 18.82
CA LEU A 63 -9.45 -1.05 19.11
C LEU A 63 -10.54 -0.99 20.17
N ASN A 64 -11.45 -1.94 20.19
CA ASN A 64 -12.58 -1.96 21.10
C ASN A 64 -12.63 -3.26 21.93
N GLU A 65 -12.86 -3.15 23.26
CA GLU A 65 -13.04 -4.31 24.13
C GLU A 65 -14.46 -4.89 24.06
N ASN A 66 -15.46 -4.06 23.70
CA ASN A 66 -16.85 -4.47 23.56
C ASN A 66 -17.17 -4.82 22.11
N ARG A 67 -16.98 -6.05 21.75
CA ARG A 67 -17.01 -6.63 20.41
C ARG A 67 -18.35 -6.78 19.75
N LEU A 68 -19.41 -6.43 20.42
CA LEU A 68 -20.76 -6.52 19.88
C LEU A 68 -21.09 -5.46 18.83
N VAL A 69 -20.19 -4.50 18.59
CA VAL A 69 -20.35 -3.53 17.52
C VAL A 69 -19.58 -4.03 16.28
N PHE A 70 -20.27 -4.77 15.45
CA PHE A 70 -19.79 -5.32 14.18
C PHE A 70 -19.30 -4.28 13.14
N ASN A 71 -19.34 -2.99 13.46
CA ASN A 71 -18.99 -1.87 12.60
C ASN A 71 -17.85 -1.01 13.16
N ALA A 72 -17.05 -1.51 14.08
CA ALA A 72 -15.86 -0.80 14.51
C ALA A 72 -14.84 -0.83 13.38
N GLN A 73 -14.58 0.32 12.77
CA GLN A 73 -13.59 0.51 11.71
C GLN A 73 -12.57 1.53 12.18
N ALA A 74 -11.29 1.16 12.15
CA ALA A 74 -10.24 2.15 12.29
C ALA A 74 -10.31 3.09 11.07
N ARG A 75 -10.63 4.35 11.31
CA ARG A 75 -10.78 5.37 10.26
C ARG A 75 -9.48 6.09 9.96
N ALA A 76 -8.66 6.27 10.98
CA ALA A 76 -7.37 6.94 10.86
C ALA A 76 -6.47 6.57 12.03
N GLU A 77 -5.16 6.62 11.80
CA GLU A 77 -4.14 6.54 12.82
C GLU A 77 -3.13 7.67 12.62
N PHE A 78 -2.72 8.28 13.73
CA PHE A 78 -1.78 9.37 13.75
C PHE A 78 -0.78 9.16 14.86
N LYS A 79 0.43 9.63 14.66
CA LYS A 79 1.48 9.56 15.64
C LYS A 79 1.84 10.96 16.14
N SER A 80 1.98 11.07 17.46
CA SER A 80 2.70 12.13 18.15
C SER A 80 4.12 11.68 18.51
N ILE A 81 4.80 12.42 19.36
CA ILE A 81 6.16 12.05 19.82
C ILE A 81 6.11 10.78 20.68
N ASP A 82 5.19 10.72 21.65
CA ASP A 82 5.14 9.65 22.66
C ASP A 82 3.89 8.77 22.55
N PHE A 83 2.91 9.15 21.77
CA PHE A 83 1.62 8.49 21.69
C PHE A 83 1.18 8.20 20.26
N LEU A 84 0.42 7.13 20.14
CA LEU A 84 -0.33 6.78 18.95
C LEU A 84 -1.79 7.13 19.17
N TYR A 85 -2.40 7.81 18.22
CA TYR A 85 -3.84 8.13 18.22
C TYR A 85 -4.53 7.34 17.14
N VAL A 86 -5.57 6.63 17.50
CA VAL A 86 -6.40 5.86 16.56
C VAL A 86 -7.84 6.26 16.73
N ILE A 87 -8.50 6.52 15.63
CA ILE A 87 -9.90 6.92 15.59
C ILE A 87 -10.73 5.73 15.12
N ASP A 88 -11.69 5.34 15.96
CA ASP A 88 -12.67 4.31 15.65
C ASP A 88 -14.08 4.93 15.71
N GLY A 89 -14.76 4.96 14.59
CA GLY A 89 -16.02 5.66 14.46
C GLY A 89 -15.92 7.13 14.84
N THR A 90 -16.46 7.52 15.98
CA THR A 90 -16.40 8.87 16.56
C THR A 90 -15.44 9.00 17.72
N THR A 91 -14.90 7.90 18.22
CA THR A 91 -14.09 7.84 19.44
C THR A 91 -12.61 7.96 19.11
N VAL A 92 -11.90 8.77 19.88
CA VAL A 92 -10.45 8.94 19.76
C VAL A 92 -9.77 8.17 20.88
N TYR A 93 -8.95 7.21 20.50
CA TYR A 93 -8.12 6.42 21.39
C TYR A 93 -6.69 6.91 21.37
N GLN A 94 -6.09 6.97 22.53
CA GLN A 94 -4.67 7.21 22.73
C GLN A 94 -4.01 5.92 23.22
N TYR A 95 -2.87 5.56 22.64
CA TYR A 95 -2.04 4.43 23.05
C TYR A 95 -0.65 4.94 23.44
N ASP A 96 -0.15 4.47 24.57
CA ASP A 96 1.24 4.70 24.96
C ASP A 96 2.20 3.70 24.30
N ARG A 97 3.50 3.77 24.62
CA ARG A 97 4.54 2.86 24.08
C ARG A 97 4.35 1.40 24.47
N PHE A 98 3.52 1.12 25.47
CA PHE A 98 3.18 -0.23 25.93
C PHE A 98 1.80 -0.68 25.39
N TYR A 99 1.22 0.12 24.49
CA TYR A 99 -0.12 -0.08 23.95
C TYR A 99 -1.24 -0.06 25.00
N ASN A 100 -1.00 0.61 26.17
CA ASN A 100 -2.08 0.90 27.09
C ASN A 100 -3.00 1.95 26.46
N ARG A 101 -4.30 1.65 26.46
CA ARG A 101 -5.32 2.45 25.81
C ARG A 101 -5.97 3.42 26.77
N LYS A 102 -6.18 4.65 26.32
CA LYS A 102 -7.00 5.67 26.98
C LYS A 102 -7.99 6.26 25.97
N VAL A 103 -9.24 6.41 26.37
CA VAL A 103 -10.24 7.14 25.59
C VAL A 103 -10.11 8.63 25.89
N LEU A 104 -10.01 9.46 24.85
CA LEU A 104 -9.99 10.90 25.03
C LEU A 104 -11.41 11.47 25.12
N PRO A 105 -11.62 12.56 25.92
CA PRO A 105 -12.94 13.17 26.13
C PRO A 105 -13.39 14.05 24.95
N ILE A 106 -13.10 13.63 23.73
CA ILE A 106 -13.50 14.30 22.48
C ILE A 106 -14.13 13.28 21.53
N ASN A 107 -15.13 13.70 20.78
CA ASN A 107 -15.76 12.90 19.76
C ASN A 107 -15.67 13.63 18.43
N VAL A 108 -15.19 12.94 17.41
CA VAL A 108 -15.09 13.44 16.04
C VAL A 108 -16.36 13.14 15.24
N SER A 109 -16.59 13.89 14.19
CA SER A 109 -17.73 13.67 13.30
C SER A 109 -17.59 12.36 12.52
N LEU A 110 -18.68 11.62 12.38
CA LEU A 110 -18.70 10.37 11.63
C LEU A 110 -18.65 10.64 10.12
N GLY A 111 -17.88 9.83 9.38
CA GLY A 111 -17.86 9.89 7.92
C GLY A 111 -17.13 11.09 7.31
N THR A 112 -16.41 11.87 8.12
CA THR A 112 -15.65 13.04 7.66
C THR A 112 -14.15 12.73 7.58
N PRO A 113 -13.38 13.39 6.69
CA PRO A 113 -11.94 13.24 6.63
C PRO A 113 -11.28 13.76 7.91
N LEU A 114 -10.19 13.13 8.31
CA LEU A 114 -9.46 13.45 9.53
C LEU A 114 -8.02 13.83 9.18
N TRP A 115 -7.58 14.97 9.69
CA TRP A 115 -6.23 15.48 9.48
C TRP A 115 -5.58 15.82 10.81
N PHE A 116 -4.26 15.64 10.89
CA PHE A 116 -3.52 15.75 12.13
C PHE A 116 -2.15 16.35 11.91
N ALA A 117 -1.75 17.25 12.82
CA ALA A 117 -0.43 17.82 12.83
C ALA A 117 0.10 17.94 14.26
N THR A 118 1.40 17.82 14.43
CA THR A 118 2.08 17.86 15.73
C THR A 118 3.05 19.03 15.79
N LEU A 119 3.05 19.77 16.90
CA LEU A 119 3.96 20.86 17.20
C LEU A 119 4.55 20.67 18.60
N ALA A 120 5.87 20.51 18.68
CA ALA A 120 6.59 20.45 19.95
C ALA A 120 7.02 21.85 20.39
N VAL A 121 6.73 22.22 21.65
CA VAL A 121 7.06 23.52 22.24
C VAL A 121 7.68 23.28 23.63
N GLY A 122 8.99 23.29 23.70
CA GLY A 122 9.71 22.93 24.92
C GLY A 122 9.42 21.47 25.35
N THR A 123 8.84 21.29 26.52
CA THR A 123 8.42 19.96 27.03
C THR A 123 6.98 19.59 26.66
N LEU A 124 6.23 20.53 26.10
CA LEU A 124 4.86 20.32 25.71
C LEU A 124 4.77 19.90 24.24
N VAL A 125 3.85 18.99 23.97
CA VAL A 125 3.50 18.63 22.60
C VAL A 125 2.03 18.96 22.37
N TYR A 126 1.79 19.74 21.34
CA TYR A 126 0.45 20.06 20.89
C TYR A 126 0.15 19.31 19.61
N ASN A 127 -0.99 18.65 19.58
CA ASN A 127 -1.50 18.01 18.39
C ASN A 127 -2.80 18.70 18.02
N MET A 128 -2.88 19.16 16.78
CA MET A 128 -4.11 19.74 16.25
C MET A 128 -4.71 18.76 15.24
N MET A 129 -6.00 18.50 15.41
CA MET A 129 -6.76 17.60 14.55
C MET A 129 -7.98 18.34 14.01
N THR A 130 -8.33 18.07 12.76
CA THR A 130 -9.55 18.57 12.11
C THR A 130 -10.39 17.40 11.63
N ASP A 131 -11.70 17.54 11.67
CA ASP A 131 -12.66 16.53 11.19
C ASP A 131 -13.59 17.10 10.09
N GLY A 132 -13.18 18.16 9.42
CA GLY A 132 -14.01 18.82 8.41
C GLY A 132 -15.15 19.68 8.98
N ASN A 133 -15.42 19.61 10.28
CA ASN A 133 -16.44 20.43 10.97
C ASN A 133 -15.86 21.23 12.14
N ARG A 134 -14.88 20.66 12.84
CA ARG A 134 -14.31 21.20 14.08
C ARG A 134 -12.80 21.05 14.09
N ILE A 135 -12.17 21.84 14.95
CA ILE A 135 -10.76 21.76 15.29
C ILE A 135 -10.67 21.25 16.74
N TYR A 136 -9.78 20.30 16.95
CA TYR A 136 -9.47 19.73 18.26
C TYR A 136 -8.00 19.98 18.57
N VAL A 137 -7.71 20.26 19.83
CA VAL A 137 -6.32 20.37 20.33
C VAL A 137 -6.13 19.33 21.41
N ILE A 138 -5.11 18.51 21.24
CA ILE A 138 -4.65 17.50 22.19
C ILE A 138 -3.29 17.98 22.70
N LYS A 139 -3.22 18.26 24.01
CA LYS A 139 -1.99 18.70 24.66
C LYS A 139 -1.41 17.57 25.49
N GLU A 140 -0.15 17.28 25.25
CA GLU A 140 0.65 16.31 25.97
C GLU A 140 1.65 17.04 26.89
N ASP A 141 1.65 16.68 28.17
CA ASP A 141 2.57 17.18 29.20
C ASP A 141 3.11 15.96 29.95
N GLY A 142 4.18 15.36 29.42
CA GLY A 142 4.66 14.08 29.90
C GLY A 142 3.60 13.00 29.81
N SER A 143 3.19 12.46 30.97
CA SER A 143 2.13 11.42 31.03
C SER A 143 0.71 11.98 31.03
N SER A 144 0.56 13.30 31.21
CA SER A 144 -0.75 13.96 31.23
C SER A 144 -1.16 14.36 29.81
N VAL A 145 -2.35 13.92 29.40
CA VAL A 145 -2.92 14.29 28.11
C VAL A 145 -4.31 14.86 28.31
N THR A 146 -4.52 16.05 27.78
CA THR A 146 -5.80 16.74 27.76
C THR A 146 -6.23 16.99 26.31
N ALA A 147 -7.53 16.93 26.05
CA ALA A 147 -8.08 17.17 24.72
C ALA A 147 -9.29 18.11 24.83
N GLU A 148 -9.37 19.07 23.93
CA GLU A 148 -10.43 20.07 23.90
C GLU A 148 -10.83 20.42 22.47
N VAL A 149 -12.07 20.92 22.31
CA VAL A 149 -12.58 21.46 21.05
C VAL A 149 -12.25 22.93 21.01
N VAL A 150 -11.72 23.41 19.89
CA VAL A 150 -11.46 24.84 19.67
C VAL A 150 -12.79 25.58 19.50
N THR A 151 -12.96 26.63 20.30
CA THR A 151 -14.14 27.51 20.30
C THR A 151 -13.81 28.95 19.90
N ASP A 152 -12.60 29.17 19.41
CA ASP A 152 -12.09 30.49 19.02
C ASP A 152 -12.90 31.06 17.84
N PRO A 153 -13.48 32.28 17.97
CA PRO A 153 -14.23 32.89 16.88
C PRO A 153 -13.37 33.22 15.65
N ASN A 154 -12.05 33.34 15.80
CA ASN A 154 -11.10 33.63 14.72
C ASN A 154 -10.54 32.36 14.06
N ALA A 155 -10.89 31.17 14.55
CA ALA A 155 -10.54 29.91 13.90
C ALA A 155 -11.43 29.66 12.69
N PRO A 156 -10.96 28.88 11.68
CA PRO A 156 -11.86 28.36 10.65
C PRO A 156 -13.04 27.61 11.29
N GLY A 157 -14.26 27.93 10.85
CA GLY A 157 -15.49 27.43 11.48
C GLY A 157 -15.96 28.22 12.70
N GLY A 158 -15.20 29.23 13.14
CA GLY A 158 -15.61 30.15 14.19
C GLY A 158 -16.67 31.16 13.75
N SER A 159 -17.30 31.81 14.73
CA SER A 159 -18.39 32.76 14.48
C SER A 159 -17.99 33.97 13.64
N THR A 160 -16.71 34.35 13.65
CA THR A 160 -16.20 35.52 12.90
C THR A 160 -15.71 35.14 11.49
N THR A 161 -15.15 33.93 11.33
CA THR A 161 -14.50 33.52 10.07
C THR A 161 -15.42 32.70 9.18
N GLY A 162 -16.31 31.91 9.77
CA GLY A 162 -17.13 30.96 9.01
C GLY A 162 -16.32 29.86 8.33
N GLY A 163 -16.95 29.18 7.38
CA GLY A 163 -16.35 28.08 6.64
C GLY A 163 -16.16 26.82 7.49
N LYS A 164 -15.56 25.78 6.90
CA LYS A 164 -15.25 24.54 7.62
C LYS A 164 -13.74 24.31 7.62
N PRO A 165 -13.13 23.98 8.78
CA PRO A 165 -11.72 23.61 8.84
C PRO A 165 -11.50 22.28 8.14
N LEU A 166 -10.48 22.17 7.29
CA LEU A 166 -10.21 20.94 6.59
C LEU A 166 -8.80 20.43 6.85
N TYR A 167 -7.79 20.91 6.14
CA TYR A 167 -6.42 20.44 6.28
C TYR A 167 -5.68 21.18 7.38
N VAL A 168 -4.76 20.50 8.04
CA VAL A 168 -3.92 21.09 9.08
C VAL A 168 -2.45 20.69 8.88
N ALA A 169 -1.54 21.64 9.11
CA ALA A 169 -0.10 21.38 9.21
C ALA A 169 0.54 22.22 10.31
N ALA A 170 1.73 21.85 10.74
CA ALA A 170 2.55 22.62 11.67
C ALA A 170 3.76 23.20 10.94
N PHE A 171 3.89 24.54 10.91
CA PHE A 171 4.98 25.24 10.24
C PHE A 171 5.35 26.53 10.96
N GLY A 172 6.64 26.83 11.10
CA GLY A 172 7.12 28.07 11.71
C GLY A 172 6.59 28.31 13.13
N ASN A 173 6.56 27.27 13.97
CA ASN A 173 6.02 27.28 15.34
C ASN A 173 4.53 27.66 15.43
N ARG A 174 3.76 27.43 14.38
CA ARG A 174 2.32 27.66 14.31
C ARG A 174 1.62 26.49 13.63
N PHE A 175 0.36 26.33 13.91
CA PHE A 175 -0.52 25.53 13.06
C PHE A 175 -1.10 26.40 11.95
N VAL A 176 -1.27 25.77 10.80
CA VAL A 176 -2.00 26.32 9.65
C VAL A 176 -3.19 25.43 9.37
N VAL A 177 -4.35 26.02 9.15
CA VAL A 177 -5.61 25.32 8.88
C VAL A 177 -6.24 25.94 7.64
N SER A 178 -6.63 25.10 6.67
CA SER A 178 -7.37 25.53 5.48
C SER A 178 -8.86 25.63 5.75
N VAL A 179 -9.56 26.36 4.88
CA VAL A 179 -11.02 26.40 4.82
C VAL A 179 -11.48 25.60 3.60
N GLU A 180 -12.43 24.71 3.82
CA GLU A 180 -13.00 23.86 2.76
C GLU A 180 -13.50 24.69 1.59
N GLY A 181 -13.15 24.28 0.37
CA GLY A 181 -13.64 24.91 -0.86
C GLY A 181 -13.07 26.29 -1.18
N THR A 182 -12.02 26.73 -0.46
CA THR A 182 -11.43 28.07 -0.65
C THR A 182 -9.90 28.01 -0.77
N PRO A 183 -9.27 29.08 -1.27
CA PRO A 183 -7.82 29.26 -1.20
C PRO A 183 -7.36 29.83 0.15
N ASP A 184 -8.26 30.01 1.12
CA ASP A 184 -7.95 30.64 2.39
C ASP A 184 -7.32 29.66 3.38
N PHE A 185 -6.35 30.15 4.14
CA PHE A 185 -5.82 29.46 5.30
C PHE A 185 -5.62 30.41 6.48
N TYR A 186 -5.63 29.85 7.68
CA TYR A 186 -5.54 30.59 8.94
C TYR A 186 -4.40 30.06 9.79
N LEU A 187 -3.73 30.98 10.49
CA LEU A 187 -2.62 30.69 11.38
C LEU A 187 -3.05 30.71 12.84
N SER A 188 -2.60 29.74 13.60
CA SER A 188 -2.68 29.80 15.05
C SER A 188 -1.73 30.88 15.62
N THR A 189 -1.88 31.17 16.91
CA THR A 189 -0.88 31.91 17.68
C THR A 189 0.46 31.16 17.65
N ILE A 190 1.55 31.90 17.85
CA ILE A 190 2.89 31.30 17.93
C ILE A 190 2.95 30.36 19.14
N ASN A 191 3.54 29.17 18.96
CA ASN A 191 3.62 28.12 19.99
C ASN A 191 2.25 27.75 20.60
N LEU A 192 1.16 27.96 19.87
CA LEU A 192 -0.21 27.74 20.30
C LEU A 192 -0.50 28.36 21.70
N THR A 193 -0.03 29.55 21.93
CA THR A 193 -0.29 30.27 23.19
C THR A 193 -1.76 30.67 23.27
N GLY A 194 -2.39 30.41 24.43
CA GLY A 194 -3.80 30.72 24.66
C GLY A 194 -4.59 29.53 25.21
N ASN A 195 -5.86 29.49 24.91
CA ASN A 195 -6.80 28.42 25.28
C ASN A 195 -7.78 28.17 24.11
N ALA A 196 -8.71 27.25 24.29
CA ALA A 196 -9.68 26.86 23.26
C ALA A 196 -10.40 28.02 22.58
N GLY A 197 -10.57 29.17 23.25
CA GLY A 197 -11.20 30.37 22.72
C GLY A 197 -10.25 31.41 22.11
N THR A 198 -8.93 31.19 22.13
CA THR A 198 -7.92 32.21 21.73
C THR A 198 -6.71 31.64 20.99
N TYR A 199 -6.80 30.45 20.46
CA TYR A 199 -5.69 29.81 19.75
C TYR A 199 -5.38 30.43 18.38
N PHE A 200 -6.32 31.17 17.80
CA PHE A 200 -6.13 31.81 16.50
C PHE A 200 -6.00 33.33 16.63
N THR A 201 -5.23 33.93 15.75
CA THR A 201 -5.05 35.40 15.73
C THR A 201 -6.09 36.06 14.83
N ILE A 202 -6.62 37.19 15.24
CA ILE A 202 -7.58 38.00 14.47
C ILE A 202 -7.06 38.27 13.02
N ASN A 203 -5.76 38.37 12.85
CA ASN A 203 -5.11 38.66 11.57
C ASN A 203 -4.37 37.46 10.99
N GLY A 204 -4.74 36.21 11.36
CA GLY A 204 -4.08 35.01 10.91
C GLY A 204 -4.47 34.53 9.51
N GLN A 205 -5.49 35.12 8.90
CA GLN A 205 -5.94 34.75 7.56
C GLN A 205 -4.94 35.17 6.48
N ALA A 206 -4.70 34.29 5.53
CA ALA A 206 -4.01 34.59 4.28
C ALA A 206 -4.69 33.83 3.13
N LEU A 207 -4.52 34.39 1.94
CA LEU A 207 -4.93 33.74 0.69
C LEU A 207 -3.72 33.06 0.07
N ASN A 208 -3.90 31.91 -0.47
CA ASN A 208 -2.87 31.30 -1.31
C ASN A 208 -2.68 32.16 -2.58
N GLY A 209 -1.44 32.60 -2.84
CA GLY A 209 -1.17 33.72 -3.73
C GLY A 209 -1.45 33.51 -5.21
N ARG A 210 -1.55 32.27 -5.68
CA ARG A 210 -1.81 32.00 -7.09
C ARG A 210 -3.26 31.72 -7.44
N ALA A 211 -4.15 31.65 -6.47
CA ALA A 211 -5.59 31.55 -6.66
C ALA A 211 -6.06 30.53 -7.75
N SER A 212 -5.23 29.56 -8.07
CA SER A 212 -5.53 28.58 -9.13
C SER A 212 -6.36 27.40 -8.65
N GLY A 213 -7.02 27.56 -7.51
CA GLY A 213 -7.90 26.52 -7.01
C GLY A 213 -8.03 26.49 -5.50
N VAL A 214 -8.82 25.55 -5.07
CA VAL A 214 -9.06 25.19 -3.67
C VAL A 214 -7.81 24.54 -3.09
N ILE A 215 -7.49 24.82 -1.83
CA ILE A 215 -6.42 24.11 -1.12
C ILE A 215 -6.83 22.66 -0.97
N GLY A 216 -6.00 21.76 -1.52
CA GLY A 216 -6.19 20.33 -1.47
C GLY A 216 -5.40 19.65 -0.36
N GLN A 217 -4.23 20.18 0.04
CA GLN A 217 -3.45 19.64 1.16
C GLN A 217 -2.27 20.56 1.50
N PHE A 218 -1.67 20.32 2.67
CA PHE A 218 -0.41 20.93 3.10
C PHE A 218 0.69 19.88 3.22
N ALA A 219 1.88 20.21 2.77
CA ALA A 219 3.10 19.47 3.06
C ALA A 219 4.15 20.38 3.71
N VAL A 220 4.92 19.84 4.62
CA VAL A 220 6.06 20.56 5.21
C VAL A 220 7.32 19.75 4.94
N LEU A 221 8.24 20.34 4.18
CA LEU A 221 9.49 19.70 3.81
C LEU A 221 10.61 20.75 3.79
N HIS A 222 11.79 20.42 4.34
CA HIS A 222 12.98 21.29 4.37
C HIS A 222 12.70 22.72 4.86
N ASN A 223 11.90 22.87 5.92
CA ASN A 223 11.50 24.16 6.47
C ASN A 223 10.77 25.07 5.46
N GLN A 224 10.03 24.47 4.56
CA GLN A 224 9.11 25.12 3.63
C GLN A 224 7.73 24.50 3.77
N LEU A 225 6.70 25.33 3.58
CA LEU A 225 5.31 24.89 3.53
C LEU A 225 4.86 24.87 2.06
N TYR A 226 4.44 23.72 1.61
CA TYR A 226 3.86 23.49 0.30
C TYR A 226 2.34 23.50 0.45
N ILE A 227 1.69 24.44 -0.21
CA ILE A 227 0.23 24.53 -0.28
C ILE A 227 -0.18 23.95 -1.63
N MET A 228 -0.65 22.71 -1.61
CA MET A 228 -1.09 22.00 -2.79
C MET A 228 -2.54 22.36 -3.07
N CYS A 229 -2.79 22.95 -4.24
CA CYS A 229 -4.12 23.19 -4.76
C CYS A 229 -4.51 22.10 -5.78
N SER A 230 -5.66 22.22 -6.42
CA SER A 230 -6.11 21.22 -7.40
C SER A 230 -5.12 21.01 -8.55
N PHE A 231 -4.50 22.07 -9.09
CA PHE A 231 -3.64 21.99 -10.27
C PHE A 231 -2.25 22.60 -10.10
N THR A 232 -1.99 23.25 -8.98
CA THR A 232 -0.72 23.94 -8.71
C THR A 232 -0.31 23.76 -7.27
N THR A 233 0.98 23.92 -7.00
CA THR A 233 1.52 23.93 -5.64
C THR A 233 2.31 25.19 -5.42
N ASP A 234 1.95 25.95 -4.41
CA ASP A 234 2.67 27.15 -3.96
C ASP A 234 3.57 26.84 -2.77
N VAL A 235 4.76 27.43 -2.77
CA VAL A 235 5.77 27.22 -1.73
C VAL A 235 5.94 28.45 -0.87
N TRP A 236 5.78 28.30 0.43
CA TRP A 236 5.92 29.37 1.40
C TRP A 236 7.13 29.13 2.30
N ALA A 237 7.89 30.21 2.51
CA ALA A 237 9.05 30.20 3.40
C ALA A 237 8.75 30.94 4.71
N ASN A 238 9.38 30.53 5.80
CA ASN A 238 9.28 31.17 7.11
C ASN A 238 10.09 32.48 7.13
N ILE A 239 9.59 33.49 6.42
CA ILE A 239 10.19 34.82 6.26
C ILE A 239 9.09 35.85 6.42
N ILE A 240 9.26 36.78 7.36
CA ILE A 240 8.30 37.87 7.60
C ILE A 240 8.14 38.72 6.34
N THR A 241 6.92 38.95 5.92
CA THR A 241 6.55 39.77 4.77
C THR A 241 5.32 40.62 5.07
N GLN A 242 4.99 41.54 4.16
CA GLN A 242 3.72 42.26 4.20
C GLN A 242 2.74 41.63 3.21
N ILE A 243 1.52 41.35 3.66
CA ILE A 243 0.43 40.88 2.83
C ILE A 243 -0.75 41.85 2.90
N THR A 244 -1.52 41.94 1.83
CA THR A 244 -2.76 42.72 1.78
C THR A 244 -3.93 41.76 1.64
N VAL A 245 -4.85 41.81 2.61
CA VAL A 245 -6.11 41.06 2.59
C VAL A 245 -7.26 42.06 2.59
N GLY A 246 -8.00 42.09 1.50
CA GLY A 246 -8.97 43.17 1.25
C GLY A 246 -8.27 44.53 1.13
N SER A 247 -8.63 45.47 2.02
CA SER A 247 -8.04 46.83 2.08
C SER A 247 -6.96 46.99 3.15
N VAL A 248 -6.63 45.95 3.90
CA VAL A 248 -5.71 46.02 5.05
C VAL A 248 -4.39 45.35 4.70
N THR A 249 -3.30 46.13 4.76
CA THR A 249 -1.92 45.63 4.67
C THR A 249 -1.38 45.40 6.06
N ARG A 250 -0.78 44.22 6.27
CA ARG A 250 -0.23 43.79 7.57
C ARG A 250 1.01 42.95 7.44
N GLU A 251 1.78 42.86 8.49
CA GLU A 251 2.88 41.89 8.59
C GLU A 251 2.33 40.44 8.67
N PHE A 252 2.98 39.58 7.93
CA PHE A 252 2.67 38.15 7.91
C PHE A 252 3.96 37.33 8.10
N PRO A 253 3.95 36.27 8.91
CA PRO A 253 5.18 35.55 9.30
C PRO A 253 5.81 34.75 8.16
N TRP A 254 5.13 34.55 7.05
CA TRP A 254 5.58 33.76 5.93
C TRP A 254 5.56 34.52 4.62
N LYS A 255 6.42 34.12 3.70
CA LYS A 255 6.52 34.72 2.37
C LYS A 255 6.34 33.66 1.29
N LEU A 256 5.49 33.93 0.31
CA LEU A 256 5.37 33.13 -0.90
C LEU A 256 6.69 33.19 -1.68
N ASN A 257 7.23 32.02 -2.00
CA ASN A 257 8.42 31.89 -2.82
C ASN A 257 8.03 31.69 -4.28
N SER A 258 7.94 32.79 -5.02
CA SER A 258 7.48 32.77 -6.42
C SER A 258 8.43 32.03 -7.39
N SER A 259 9.65 31.70 -6.95
CA SER A 259 10.63 30.99 -7.78
C SER A 259 10.51 29.45 -7.72
N TYR A 260 9.72 28.93 -6.80
CA TYR A 260 9.57 27.50 -6.54
C TYR A 260 8.10 27.10 -6.51
N ASN A 261 7.41 27.31 -7.62
CA ASN A 261 6.04 26.84 -7.75
C ASN A 261 6.00 25.66 -8.72
N PHE A 262 5.08 24.75 -8.47
CA PHE A 262 4.87 23.60 -9.33
C PHE A 262 3.56 23.76 -10.10
N ASP A 263 3.57 23.44 -11.39
CA ASP A 263 2.37 23.37 -12.23
C ASP A 263 1.65 22.02 -12.10
N PHE A 264 1.77 21.42 -10.91
CA PHE A 264 1.10 20.20 -10.49
C PHE A 264 0.47 20.45 -9.13
N GLY A 265 -0.80 20.12 -9.00
CA GLY A 265 -1.52 20.14 -7.73
C GLY A 265 -1.61 18.75 -7.12
N ILE A 266 -2.68 18.51 -6.37
CA ILE A 266 -2.96 17.24 -5.74
C ILE A 266 -4.34 16.73 -6.18
N ALA A 267 -4.36 15.51 -6.74
CA ALA A 267 -5.59 14.86 -7.16
C ALA A 267 -6.35 14.26 -5.98
N ASP A 268 -5.62 13.65 -5.04
CA ASP A 268 -6.18 13.09 -3.81
C ASP A 268 -5.33 13.47 -2.59
N PRO A 269 -5.91 14.15 -1.60
CA PRO A 269 -5.21 14.58 -0.38
C PRO A 269 -4.61 13.45 0.45
N ASN A 270 -5.24 12.25 0.46
CA ASN A 270 -4.78 11.10 1.22
C ASN A 270 -3.56 10.42 0.60
N SER A 271 -3.30 10.68 -0.69
CA SER A 271 -2.13 10.15 -1.40
C SER A 271 -0.82 10.78 -0.94
N LEU A 272 -0.86 11.96 -0.33
CA LEU A 272 0.33 12.67 0.10
C LEU A 272 1.00 11.98 1.28
N SER A 273 2.26 11.65 1.08
CA SER A 273 3.14 11.20 2.16
C SER A 273 4.45 11.98 2.15
N VAL A 274 4.87 12.43 3.34
CA VAL A 274 6.11 13.19 3.54
C VAL A 274 7.00 12.40 4.49
N GLY A 275 8.22 12.10 4.06
CA GLY A 275 9.19 11.36 4.86
C GLY A 275 10.52 11.21 4.15
N PHE A 276 11.55 10.83 4.86
CA PHE A 276 12.90 10.53 4.31
C PHE A 276 13.48 11.66 3.44
N GLY A 277 13.12 12.93 3.73
CA GLY A 277 13.56 14.10 2.97
C GLY A 277 12.89 14.27 1.62
N MET A 278 11.76 13.61 1.40
CA MET A 278 10.97 13.70 0.17
C MET A 278 9.47 13.74 0.47
N MET A 279 8.69 14.13 -0.53
CA MET A 279 7.24 13.99 -0.57
C MET A 279 6.83 13.26 -1.85
N VAL A 280 5.81 12.43 -1.74
CA VAL A 280 5.20 11.69 -2.86
C VAL A 280 3.70 11.87 -2.79
N TRP A 281 3.06 12.10 -3.93
CA TRP A 281 1.62 12.31 -4.01
C TRP A 281 1.07 11.95 -5.40
N LEU A 282 -0.22 11.73 -5.48
CA LEU A 282 -0.95 11.66 -6.73
C LEU A 282 -1.26 13.09 -7.18
N ALA A 283 -0.63 13.50 -8.24
CA ALA A 283 -0.71 14.87 -8.77
C ALA A 283 -1.69 14.96 -9.92
N GLU A 284 -2.26 16.15 -10.10
CA GLU A 284 -3.05 16.52 -11.26
C GLU A 284 -2.54 17.86 -11.81
N ASN A 285 -2.50 18.01 -13.12
CA ASN A 285 -2.17 19.25 -13.78
C ASN A 285 -3.42 19.93 -14.38
N GLN A 286 -3.24 21.13 -14.94
CA GLN A 286 -4.37 21.90 -15.54
C GLN A 286 -5.01 21.22 -16.76
N GLU A 287 -4.32 20.24 -17.36
CA GLU A 287 -4.80 19.47 -18.50
C GLU A 287 -5.59 18.24 -18.07
N GLY A 288 -5.72 18.01 -16.75
CA GLY A 288 -6.40 16.86 -16.17
C GLY A 288 -5.55 15.57 -16.22
N LEU A 289 -4.25 15.69 -16.44
CA LEU A 289 -3.35 14.55 -16.44
C LEU A 289 -2.96 14.20 -15.01
N VAL A 290 -3.22 12.96 -14.63
CA VAL A 290 -2.97 12.44 -13.29
C VAL A 290 -1.75 11.54 -13.32
N SER A 291 -0.81 11.75 -12.39
CA SER A 291 0.40 10.91 -12.25
C SER A 291 0.93 10.94 -10.82
N PHE A 292 1.71 9.91 -10.44
CA PHE A 292 2.43 9.95 -9.17
C PHE A 292 3.70 10.77 -9.31
N MET A 293 3.79 11.80 -8.49
CA MET A 293 4.95 12.71 -8.47
C MET A 293 5.73 12.55 -7.18
N MET A 294 7.04 12.76 -7.28
CA MET A 294 7.96 12.83 -6.16
C MET A 294 8.71 14.17 -6.20
N SER A 295 8.94 14.77 -5.04
CA SER A 295 9.85 15.92 -4.91
C SER A 295 10.67 15.81 -3.62
N ASN A 296 11.93 16.15 -3.70
CA ASN A 296 12.84 16.33 -2.56
C ASN A 296 12.98 17.83 -2.16
N GLY A 297 11.98 18.64 -2.48
CA GLY A 297 12.01 20.09 -2.31
C GLY A 297 12.47 20.86 -3.55
N GLN A 298 12.81 20.17 -4.62
CA GLN A 298 13.12 20.71 -5.95
C GLN A 298 11.96 20.43 -6.92
N THR A 299 12.23 20.59 -8.21
CA THR A 299 11.25 20.28 -9.26
C THR A 299 10.68 18.88 -9.13
N PRO A 300 9.36 18.70 -9.13
CA PRO A 300 8.73 17.39 -9.08
C PRO A 300 9.17 16.51 -10.25
N GLN A 301 9.31 15.24 -9.95
CA GLN A 301 9.64 14.19 -10.92
C GLN A 301 8.47 13.21 -11.01
N ASP A 302 8.06 12.88 -12.21
CA ASP A 302 7.09 11.81 -12.45
C ASP A 302 7.74 10.45 -12.20
N ILE A 303 7.14 9.68 -11.30
CA ILE A 303 7.57 8.31 -10.97
C ILE A 303 6.59 7.26 -11.51
N SER A 304 5.52 7.67 -12.18
CA SER A 304 4.61 6.76 -12.85
C SER A 304 5.28 6.08 -14.04
N SER A 305 5.02 4.80 -14.21
CA SER A 305 5.33 4.11 -15.46
C SER A 305 4.17 4.24 -16.45
N GLN A 306 4.39 3.94 -17.72
CA GLN A 306 3.31 3.92 -18.71
C GLN A 306 2.17 2.98 -18.28
N ALA A 307 2.48 1.84 -17.68
CA ALA A 307 1.48 0.91 -17.17
C ALA A 307 0.65 1.52 -16.03
N ILE A 308 1.29 2.29 -15.13
CA ILE A 308 0.59 3.03 -14.08
C ILE A 308 -0.28 4.14 -14.67
N ASN A 309 0.20 4.88 -15.67
CA ASN A 309 -0.60 5.89 -16.35
C ASN A 309 -1.84 5.29 -17.02
N VAL A 310 -1.71 4.11 -17.64
CA VAL A 310 -2.87 3.38 -18.19
C VAL A 310 -3.87 2.99 -17.12
N LEU A 311 -3.39 2.58 -15.92
CA LEU A 311 -4.28 2.31 -14.78
C LEU A 311 -5.02 3.57 -14.34
N LEU A 312 -4.31 4.70 -14.25
CA LEU A 312 -4.87 6.00 -13.86
C LEU A 312 -5.88 6.52 -14.89
N GLU A 313 -5.56 6.46 -16.18
CA GLU A 313 -6.44 6.87 -17.27
C GLU A 313 -7.74 6.06 -17.32
N ASN A 314 -7.64 4.74 -17.16
CA ASN A 314 -8.83 3.87 -17.15
C ASN A 314 -9.78 4.19 -15.99
N SER A 315 -9.27 4.75 -14.90
CA SER A 315 -10.06 5.14 -13.74
C SER A 315 -10.84 6.44 -13.91
N THR A 316 -10.32 7.35 -14.74
CA THR A 316 -10.94 8.67 -14.97
C THR A 316 -11.95 8.67 -16.11
N HIS A 317 -12.04 7.59 -16.89
CA HIS A 317 -12.98 7.52 -18.02
C HIS A 317 -14.42 7.33 -17.51
N PRO A 318 -15.39 8.18 -17.91
CA PRO A 318 -16.77 8.12 -17.44
C PRO A 318 -17.51 6.80 -17.78
N ASP A 319 -17.03 6.08 -18.79
CA ASP A 319 -17.56 4.77 -19.19
C ASP A 319 -16.75 3.60 -18.58
N ALA A 320 -15.76 3.87 -17.73
CA ALA A 320 -14.98 2.84 -17.08
C ALA A 320 -15.87 2.06 -16.12
N LEU A 321 -16.07 0.78 -16.40
CA LEU A 321 -16.83 -0.15 -15.55
C LEU A 321 -16.15 -0.40 -14.18
N SER A 322 -14.94 0.08 -14.00
CA SER A 322 -14.21 0.04 -12.74
C SER A 322 -13.41 1.34 -12.56
N PRO A 323 -13.94 2.31 -11.84
CA PRO A 323 -13.17 3.49 -11.49
C PRO A 323 -12.09 3.11 -10.48
N PHE A 324 -10.88 3.02 -10.95
CA PHE A 324 -9.71 2.63 -10.15
C PHE A 324 -9.42 3.60 -9.00
N PHE A 325 -9.77 4.89 -9.17
CA PHE A 325 -9.46 5.97 -8.25
C PHE A 325 -10.62 6.95 -8.03
N THR A 326 -11.84 6.48 -7.99
CA THR A 326 -12.95 7.43 -7.98
C THR A 326 -13.12 8.22 -6.70
N THR A 327 -12.45 7.87 -5.60
CA THR A 327 -12.69 8.64 -4.38
C THR A 327 -11.54 8.75 -3.39
N GLU A 328 -10.68 7.76 -3.19
CA GLU A 328 -9.67 7.88 -2.12
C GLU A 328 -8.45 7.00 -2.41
N VAL A 329 -7.28 7.60 -2.59
CA VAL A 329 -5.99 6.92 -2.65
C VAL A 329 -5.23 7.19 -1.37
N ASP A 330 -5.12 6.21 -0.50
CA ASP A 330 -4.25 6.29 0.66
C ASP A 330 -2.80 6.02 0.26
N GLY A 331 -1.92 6.98 0.50
CA GLY A 331 -0.50 6.88 0.20
C GLY A 331 0.36 6.95 1.46
N PHE A 332 1.38 6.09 1.54
CA PHE A 332 2.33 6.17 2.63
C PHE A 332 3.75 5.74 2.24
N LEU A 333 4.72 6.45 2.81
CA LEU A 333 6.15 6.15 2.72
C LEU A 333 6.57 5.30 3.91
N TYR A 334 7.39 4.28 3.66
CA TYR A 334 8.02 3.51 4.72
C TYR A 334 9.40 3.02 4.28
N GLN A 335 10.22 2.62 5.23
CA GLN A 335 11.54 2.07 4.97
C GLN A 335 11.64 0.65 5.50
N TYR A 336 12.15 -0.24 4.67
CA TYR A 336 12.43 -1.61 5.05
C TYR A 336 13.77 -2.05 4.45
N GLU A 337 14.65 -2.64 5.26
CA GLU A 337 16.00 -3.12 4.85
C GLU A 337 16.81 -2.10 4.02
N ASN A 338 16.83 -0.84 4.47
CA ASN A 338 17.48 0.30 3.81
C ASN A 338 16.83 0.77 2.49
N THR A 339 15.80 0.10 2.01
CA THR A 339 15.05 0.52 0.83
C THR A 339 13.82 1.32 1.25
N ILE A 340 13.58 2.44 0.58
CA ILE A 340 12.38 3.26 0.78
C ILE A 340 11.33 2.80 -0.21
N PHE A 341 10.09 2.70 0.28
CA PHE A 341 8.93 2.35 -0.51
C PHE A 341 7.84 3.41 -0.36
N TYR A 342 7.11 3.64 -1.43
CA TYR A 342 5.84 4.34 -1.39
C TYR A 342 4.74 3.40 -1.82
N ARG A 343 3.75 3.18 -0.95
CA ARG A 343 2.58 2.36 -1.25
C ARG A 343 1.37 3.26 -1.47
N ALA A 344 0.67 3.02 -2.56
CA ALA A 344 -0.62 3.62 -2.88
C ALA A 344 -1.70 2.54 -2.86
N VAL A 345 -2.74 2.78 -2.08
CA VAL A 345 -3.88 1.87 -1.91
C VAL A 345 -5.13 2.62 -2.37
N ALA A 346 -5.77 2.11 -3.41
CA ALA A 346 -7.02 2.71 -3.88
C ALA A 346 -8.17 2.41 -2.91
N GLY A 347 -8.93 3.44 -2.60
CA GLY A 347 -9.81 3.56 -1.47
C GLY A 347 -11.06 2.69 -1.41
N ASN A 348 -12.01 3.16 -0.63
CA ASN A 348 -13.24 2.48 -0.22
C ASN A 348 -14.14 2.10 -1.40
N PHE A 349 -14.11 0.85 -1.82
CA PHE A 349 -15.25 0.27 -2.50
C PHE A 349 -16.32 -0.05 -1.44
N ILE A 350 -17.26 0.84 -1.27
CA ILE A 350 -18.56 0.47 -0.71
C ILE A 350 -19.18 -0.46 -1.74
N GLY A 351 -19.36 -1.72 -1.35
CA GLY A 351 -19.79 -2.76 -2.25
C GLY A 351 -21.05 -2.36 -3.01
N PHE A 352 -20.92 -2.27 -4.32
CA PHE A 352 -22.02 -2.58 -5.21
C PHE A 352 -21.89 -4.05 -5.54
N GLY A 353 -22.93 -4.81 -5.18
CA GLY A 353 -22.95 -6.25 -5.24
C GLY A 353 -22.53 -6.80 -6.61
N ASP A 354 -21.99 -8.00 -6.54
CA ASP A 354 -21.90 -9.00 -7.62
C ASP A 354 -21.44 -8.52 -9.00
N LEU A 355 -20.31 -7.85 -9.08
CA LEU A 355 -19.60 -7.76 -10.36
C LEU A 355 -18.18 -8.25 -10.14
N ASP A 356 -17.91 -9.45 -10.65
CA ASP A 356 -16.60 -10.11 -10.78
C ASP A 356 -15.63 -9.34 -11.72
N ILE A 357 -15.61 -8.01 -11.62
CA ILE A 357 -14.68 -7.17 -12.38
C ILE A 357 -13.58 -6.69 -11.42
N ILE A 358 -12.79 -7.63 -10.98
CA ILE A 358 -11.68 -7.29 -10.10
C ILE A 358 -10.37 -7.83 -10.69
N ASP A 359 -10.03 -7.34 -11.83
CA ASP A 359 -8.63 -7.37 -12.27
C ASP A 359 -7.94 -6.11 -11.71
N SER A 360 -7.87 -6.03 -10.40
CA SER A 360 -7.63 -4.79 -9.68
C SER A 360 -6.23 -4.76 -9.10
N ALA A 361 -5.36 -4.07 -9.80
CA ALA A 361 -4.10 -3.58 -9.25
C ALA A 361 -4.33 -2.42 -8.24
N ASN A 362 -5.20 -2.58 -7.27
CA ASN A 362 -5.64 -1.51 -6.38
C ASN A 362 -4.71 -1.26 -5.19
N SER A 363 -3.61 -1.99 -5.05
CA SER A 363 -2.55 -1.71 -4.10
C SER A 363 -1.23 -1.89 -4.82
N ILE A 364 -0.56 -0.76 -5.07
CA ILE A 364 0.70 -0.69 -5.81
C ILE A 364 1.79 -0.09 -4.92
N GLU A 365 3.02 -0.50 -5.17
CA GLU A 365 4.16 -0.09 -4.37
C GLU A 365 5.34 0.29 -5.25
N TYR A 366 5.88 1.48 -5.03
CA TYR A 366 7.07 1.98 -5.69
C TYR A 366 8.30 1.72 -4.85
N ASN A 367 9.28 1.05 -5.44
CA ASN A 367 10.59 0.80 -4.83
C ASN A 367 11.57 1.87 -5.34
N PHE A 368 12.06 2.72 -4.42
CA PHE A 368 12.99 3.82 -4.79
C PHE A 368 14.37 3.34 -5.19
N GLU A 369 14.81 2.16 -4.77
CA GLU A 369 16.10 1.60 -5.16
C GLU A 369 16.11 1.16 -6.63
N THR A 370 15.05 0.51 -7.06
CA THR A 370 14.93 -0.02 -8.43
C THR A 370 14.24 0.94 -9.39
N GLY A 371 13.52 1.94 -8.88
CA GLY A 371 12.70 2.85 -9.67
C GLY A 371 11.51 2.14 -10.33
N LYS A 372 10.94 1.12 -9.69
CA LYS A 372 9.91 0.27 -10.28
C LYS A 372 8.70 0.11 -9.37
N TRP A 373 7.53 -0.05 -10.00
CA TRP A 373 6.28 -0.36 -9.35
C TRP A 373 6.06 -1.87 -9.27
N GLY A 374 5.50 -2.36 -8.18
CA GLY A 374 5.00 -3.72 -7.99
C GLY A 374 3.58 -3.69 -7.44
N ARG A 375 2.95 -4.85 -7.30
CA ARG A 375 1.64 -4.99 -6.69
C ARG A 375 1.73 -5.55 -5.27
N CYS A 376 0.74 -5.23 -4.45
CA CYS A 376 0.52 -5.86 -3.14
C CYS A 376 -0.83 -6.56 -3.15
N ILE A 377 -0.83 -7.88 -2.91
CA ILE A 377 -2.02 -8.73 -2.99
C ILE A 377 -2.23 -9.55 -1.72
N GLU A 378 -3.47 -9.95 -1.47
CA GLU A 378 -3.85 -10.94 -0.47
C GLU A 378 -3.76 -12.37 -1.05
N LEU A 379 -4.09 -13.37 -0.22
CA LEU A 379 -4.03 -14.80 -0.64
C LEU A 379 -4.91 -15.11 -1.85
N ASN A 380 -6.10 -14.52 -1.92
CA ASN A 380 -7.05 -14.70 -3.03
C ASN A 380 -6.64 -13.96 -4.32
N GLY A 381 -5.54 -13.20 -4.30
CA GLY A 381 -5.07 -12.40 -5.43
C GLY A 381 -5.69 -11.01 -5.50
N GLU A 382 -6.63 -10.69 -4.61
CA GLU A 382 -7.19 -9.35 -4.49
C GLU A 382 -6.17 -8.37 -3.90
N ARG A 383 -6.52 -7.08 -3.92
CA ARG A 383 -5.70 -6.01 -3.37
C ARG A 383 -5.37 -6.23 -1.89
N ASN A 384 -4.21 -5.80 -1.48
CA ASN A 384 -3.87 -5.70 -0.06
C ASN A 384 -4.73 -4.63 0.61
N ARG A 385 -5.32 -4.94 1.76
CA ARG A 385 -6.32 -4.11 2.46
C ARG A 385 -5.71 -3.09 3.43
N ILE A 386 -4.39 -2.94 3.47
CA ILE A 386 -3.73 -1.94 4.33
C ILE A 386 -4.13 -0.55 3.85
N GLN A 387 -4.69 0.26 4.75
CA GLN A 387 -5.21 1.58 4.42
C GLN A 387 -4.31 2.71 4.89
N LYS A 388 -3.84 2.67 6.13
CA LYS A 388 -2.97 3.69 6.71
C LYS A 388 -1.74 3.05 7.35
N HIS A 389 -0.69 3.82 7.47
CA HIS A 389 0.58 3.39 8.08
C HIS A 389 1.14 4.49 8.97
N VAL A 390 1.67 4.07 10.10
CA VAL A 390 2.41 4.90 11.05
C VAL A 390 3.64 4.14 11.56
N TYR A 391 4.77 4.81 11.66
CA TYR A 391 5.94 4.26 12.34
C TYR A 391 5.97 4.71 13.79
N PHE A 392 5.66 3.81 14.71
CA PHE A 392 5.57 4.09 16.14
C PHE A 392 6.28 3.00 16.96
N ASN A 393 6.99 3.40 18.00
CA ASN A 393 7.71 2.50 18.90
C ASN A 393 8.61 1.48 18.17
N ASN A 394 9.35 1.92 17.15
CA ASN A 394 10.20 1.10 16.28
C ASN A 394 9.44 -0.01 15.51
N GLN A 395 8.16 0.18 15.28
CA GLN A 395 7.32 -0.75 14.55
C GLN A 395 6.56 -0.02 13.44
N HIS A 396 6.40 -0.69 12.30
CA HIS A 396 5.48 -0.27 11.26
C HIS A 396 4.08 -0.74 11.64
N LEU A 397 3.25 0.17 12.10
CA LEU A 397 1.86 -0.11 12.44
C LEU A 397 0.98 0.23 11.26
N VAL A 398 -0.07 -0.56 11.06
CA VAL A 398 -1.02 -0.37 9.98
C VAL A 398 -2.43 -0.69 10.46
N ILE A 399 -3.39 0.01 9.88
CA ILE A 399 -4.79 -0.35 9.96
C ILE A 399 -5.23 -0.95 8.64
N VAL A 400 -6.13 -1.91 8.73
CA VAL A 400 -6.67 -2.66 7.61
C VAL A 400 -8.12 -2.26 7.40
N GLN A 401 -8.50 -2.08 6.16
CA GLN A 401 -9.87 -1.70 5.81
C GLN A 401 -10.88 -2.71 6.35
N ASN A 402 -11.94 -2.21 6.97
CA ASN A 402 -13.02 -2.99 7.58
C ASN A 402 -12.57 -3.93 8.72
N ASP A 403 -11.44 -3.64 9.34
CA ASP A 403 -10.93 -4.41 10.47
C ASP A 403 -10.70 -3.51 11.69
N PRO A 404 -11.21 -3.84 12.88
CA PRO A 404 -11.08 -3.03 14.08
C PRO A 404 -9.80 -3.31 14.86
N ALA A 405 -8.71 -3.61 14.20
CA ALA A 405 -7.45 -3.95 14.85
C ALA A 405 -6.26 -3.15 14.29
N ILE A 406 -5.24 -3.02 15.11
CA ILE A 406 -3.93 -2.48 14.72
C ILE A 406 -3.02 -3.67 14.41
N TYR A 407 -2.36 -3.63 13.28
CA TYR A 407 -1.41 -4.66 12.84
C TYR A 407 0.01 -4.10 12.77
N GLN A 408 0.98 -4.96 12.97
CA GLN A 408 2.39 -4.68 12.72
C GLN A 408 2.80 -5.31 11.39
N MET A 409 3.42 -4.54 10.51
CA MET A 409 4.20 -5.07 9.39
C MET A 409 5.66 -5.26 9.82
N ALA A 410 6.26 -6.40 9.49
CA ALA A 410 7.68 -6.63 9.74
C ALA A 410 8.26 -7.66 8.78
N GLY A 411 9.56 -7.57 8.51
CA GLY A 411 10.26 -8.45 7.60
C GLY A 411 10.47 -9.88 8.08
N ASN A 412 10.17 -10.17 9.33
CA ASN A 412 10.16 -11.51 9.89
C ASN A 412 8.75 -12.12 9.96
N ILE A 413 7.75 -11.43 9.41
CA ILE A 413 6.37 -11.89 9.32
C ILE A 413 6.07 -12.20 7.84
N TYR A 414 5.77 -13.47 7.54
CA TYR A 414 5.51 -13.97 6.19
C TYR A 414 4.11 -14.54 6.05
N HIS A 415 3.18 -14.02 6.83
CA HIS A 415 1.76 -14.33 6.78
C HIS A 415 0.96 -13.05 7.01
N ASN A 416 -0.29 -13.08 6.63
CA ASN A 416 -1.22 -12.01 6.92
C ASN A 416 -2.23 -12.49 7.95
N GLU A 417 -2.36 -11.76 9.05
CA GLU A 417 -3.43 -11.98 10.02
C GLU A 417 -4.61 -11.06 9.71
N LEU A 418 -5.81 -11.58 9.84
CA LEU A 418 -7.07 -10.84 9.82
C LEU A 418 -7.94 -11.32 10.98
N ARG A 419 -8.81 -10.44 11.47
CA ARG A 419 -9.78 -10.81 12.48
C ARG A 419 -10.68 -11.93 11.98
N ASN A 420 -10.92 -12.91 12.85
CA ASN A 420 -11.90 -13.95 12.57
C ASN A 420 -13.32 -13.40 12.88
N PRO A 421 -14.19 -13.22 11.88
CA PRO A 421 -15.53 -12.67 12.10
C PRO A 421 -16.42 -13.60 12.93
N ASP A 422 -16.13 -14.90 12.92
CA ASP A 422 -16.91 -15.91 13.63
C ASP A 422 -16.54 -16.04 15.12
N GLN A 423 -15.45 -15.38 15.53
CA GLN A 423 -14.99 -15.36 16.91
C GLN A 423 -15.24 -14.01 17.56
N PRO A 424 -16.24 -13.91 18.43
CA PRO A 424 -16.48 -12.68 19.18
C PRO A 424 -15.47 -12.46 20.31
N ASP A 425 -14.72 -13.52 20.74
CA ASP A 425 -13.75 -13.43 21.84
C ASP A 425 -12.31 -13.24 21.36
N ASP A 426 -11.65 -12.09 21.71
CA ASP A 426 -10.27 -11.74 21.34
C ASP A 426 -9.21 -12.49 22.15
N GLN A 427 -9.62 -13.09 23.23
CA GLN A 427 -8.77 -13.93 24.04
C GLN A 427 -8.74 -15.37 23.51
N ALA A 428 -9.61 -15.71 22.55
CA ALA A 428 -9.61 -17.02 21.94
C ALA A 428 -8.36 -17.19 21.05
N ASP A 429 -7.74 -18.34 21.07
CA ASP A 429 -6.54 -18.67 20.28
C ASP A 429 -6.75 -18.51 18.76
N ASN A 430 -8.01 -18.56 18.32
CA ASN A 430 -8.45 -18.42 16.94
C ASN A 430 -9.13 -17.07 16.62
N ALA A 431 -8.93 -16.05 17.46
CA ALA A 431 -9.47 -14.70 17.23
C ALA A 431 -8.95 -14.07 15.94
N PHE A 432 -7.78 -14.52 15.47
CA PHE A 432 -7.16 -14.07 14.22
C PHE A 432 -6.86 -15.26 13.33
N LEU A 433 -7.28 -15.12 12.09
CA LEU A 433 -6.96 -16.07 11.04
C LEU A 433 -5.60 -15.69 10.43
N LYS A 434 -4.74 -16.70 10.26
CA LYS A 434 -3.43 -16.54 9.64
C LYS A 434 -3.47 -17.10 8.23
N TYR A 435 -3.18 -16.26 7.27
CA TYR A 435 -3.14 -16.62 5.87
C TYR A 435 -1.70 -16.61 5.37
N PRO A 436 -1.25 -17.62 4.63
CA PRO A 436 0.04 -17.56 3.96
C PRO A 436 0.05 -16.40 2.96
N MET A 437 1.23 -15.88 2.68
CA MET A 437 1.40 -14.89 1.63
C MET A 437 1.39 -15.56 0.26
N ARG A 438 0.71 -14.94 -0.68
CA ARG A 438 0.76 -15.27 -2.09
C ARG A 438 1.72 -14.34 -2.80
N TYR A 439 2.58 -14.89 -3.59
CA TYR A 439 3.56 -14.17 -4.40
C TYR A 439 3.31 -14.49 -5.86
N GLU A 440 3.32 -13.50 -6.72
CA GLU A 440 3.17 -13.69 -8.16
C GLU A 440 4.29 -12.99 -8.92
N LEU A 441 4.74 -13.63 -9.98
CA LEU A 441 5.69 -13.06 -10.93
C LEU A 441 5.31 -13.48 -12.34
N VAL A 442 5.15 -12.51 -13.23
CA VAL A 442 5.02 -12.74 -14.67
C VAL A 442 6.26 -12.19 -15.35
N THR A 443 6.94 -13.01 -16.12
CA THR A 443 8.15 -12.61 -16.82
C THR A 443 7.83 -11.74 -18.04
N LYS A 444 8.84 -11.03 -18.50
CA LYS A 444 8.76 -10.40 -19.82
C LYS A 444 8.51 -11.46 -20.88
N GLN A 445 7.85 -11.05 -21.95
CA GLN A 445 7.72 -11.87 -23.15
C GLN A 445 9.10 -12.19 -23.74
N ILE A 446 9.25 -13.42 -24.16
CA ILE A 446 10.48 -14.02 -24.66
C ILE A 446 10.25 -14.46 -26.10
N PHE A 447 11.06 -13.99 -26.99
CA PHE A 447 11.10 -14.39 -28.40
C PHE A 447 12.55 -14.39 -28.90
N LEU A 448 12.82 -15.17 -29.92
CA LEU A 448 14.11 -15.12 -30.59
C LEU A 448 14.20 -13.88 -31.50
N ASP A 449 15.40 -13.39 -31.75
CA ASP A 449 15.65 -12.17 -32.53
C ASP A 449 14.98 -12.14 -33.92
N ASP A 450 14.78 -13.32 -34.51
CA ASP A 450 14.13 -13.52 -35.80
C ASP A 450 12.70 -14.03 -35.74
N TYR A 451 12.08 -14.00 -34.54
CA TYR A 451 10.74 -14.57 -34.27
C TYR A 451 10.60 -16.04 -34.67
N ALA A 452 11.72 -16.78 -34.73
CA ALA A 452 11.69 -18.20 -34.98
C ALA A 452 11.06 -18.96 -33.81
N GLU A 453 10.50 -20.12 -34.12
CA GLU A 453 9.98 -21.02 -33.14
C GLU A 453 11.10 -21.64 -32.31
N PHE A 454 10.89 -21.71 -31.01
CA PHE A 454 11.80 -22.33 -30.04
C PHE A 454 11.07 -23.30 -29.13
N SER A 455 11.80 -24.25 -28.57
CA SER A 455 11.32 -25.16 -27.54
C SER A 455 12.17 -24.96 -26.29
N ASP A 456 11.52 -24.78 -25.16
CA ASP A 456 12.20 -24.78 -23.87
C ASP A 456 12.20 -26.22 -23.33
N GLU A 457 13.39 -26.81 -23.29
CA GLU A 457 13.57 -28.17 -22.73
C GLU A 457 13.33 -28.18 -21.21
N TYR A 458 13.78 -27.10 -20.54
CA TYR A 458 13.45 -26.85 -19.15
C TYR A 458 13.58 -25.37 -18.79
N VAL A 459 12.85 -24.99 -17.74
CA VAL A 459 13.06 -23.75 -16.98
C VAL A 459 13.54 -24.14 -15.58
N GLU A 460 14.60 -23.50 -15.11
CA GLU A 460 15.15 -23.69 -13.78
C GLU A 460 15.11 -22.38 -12.99
N ILE A 461 14.56 -22.40 -11.78
CA ILE A 461 14.54 -21.24 -10.88
C ILE A 461 15.28 -21.61 -9.59
N ASP A 462 16.17 -20.71 -9.17
CA ASP A 462 17.02 -20.86 -7.98
C ASP A 462 16.37 -20.12 -6.80
N PHE A 463 15.88 -20.87 -5.81
CA PHE A 463 15.20 -20.35 -4.64
C PHE A 463 16.05 -20.48 -3.38
N VAL A 464 15.84 -19.53 -2.46
CA VAL A 464 16.23 -19.66 -1.05
C VAL A 464 14.98 -19.61 -0.19
N PHE A 465 14.86 -20.56 0.69
CA PHE A 465 13.73 -20.69 1.61
C PHE A 465 14.16 -20.42 3.05
N GLY A 466 13.28 -19.79 3.82
CA GLY A 466 13.50 -19.57 5.24
C GLY A 466 13.36 -20.85 6.08
N ASN A 467 13.68 -20.72 7.36
CA ASN A 467 13.63 -21.81 8.31
C ASN A 467 12.17 -22.22 8.60
N LYS A 468 11.87 -23.54 8.59
CA LYS A 468 10.53 -24.12 8.80
C LYS A 468 9.95 -23.97 10.21
N THR A 469 10.69 -23.43 11.18
CA THR A 469 10.18 -23.22 12.54
C THR A 469 8.98 -22.28 12.62
N PHE A 470 8.69 -21.53 11.55
CA PHE A 470 7.52 -20.64 11.46
C PHE A 470 6.19 -21.34 11.13
N TYR A 471 6.21 -22.62 10.77
CA TYR A 471 4.99 -23.35 10.41
C TYR A 471 4.09 -23.72 11.59
N LYS A 472 4.57 -23.61 12.82
CA LYS A 472 3.78 -24.00 14.01
C LYS A 472 2.53 -23.16 14.29
N ASN A 473 2.34 -22.05 13.57
CA ASN A 473 1.25 -21.12 13.81
C ASN A 473 0.40 -20.84 12.55
N CYS A 474 0.19 -21.82 11.69
CA CYS A 474 -0.64 -21.66 10.51
C CYS A 474 -2.14 -21.78 10.83
N SER A 475 -2.95 -21.21 9.95
CA SER A 475 -4.38 -20.99 10.08
C SER A 475 -5.25 -22.19 10.43
N PRO A 476 -6.32 -22.00 11.21
CA PRO A 476 -7.34 -23.02 11.44
C PRO A 476 -8.11 -23.48 10.20
N PHE A 477 -8.05 -22.75 9.09
CA PHE A 477 -8.72 -23.14 7.84
C PHE A 477 -8.22 -24.45 7.23
N LEU A 478 -7.11 -24.98 7.69
CA LEU A 478 -6.43 -26.09 7.03
C LEU A 478 -6.64 -27.45 7.71
N ASN A 479 -7.43 -27.51 8.77
CA ASN A 479 -7.77 -28.79 9.42
C ASN A 479 -9.03 -29.45 8.87
N THR A 480 -9.62 -28.87 7.87
CA THR A 480 -10.81 -29.45 7.28
C THR A 480 -10.39 -30.30 6.09
N THR A 481 -10.81 -31.56 6.09
CA THR A 481 -10.73 -32.41 4.90
C THR A 481 -11.69 -31.82 3.88
N PHE A 482 -11.16 -31.12 2.88
CA PHE A 482 -11.99 -30.55 1.82
C PHE A 482 -12.59 -31.67 0.97
N ILE A 483 -13.88 -31.61 0.70
CA ILE A 483 -14.48 -32.48 -0.30
C ILE A 483 -13.94 -32.03 -1.65
N VAL A 484 -13.20 -32.92 -2.26
CA VAL A 484 -12.59 -32.71 -3.57
C VAL A 484 -13.63 -33.12 -4.61
N GLY A 485 -13.91 -32.23 -5.59
CA GLY A 485 -14.86 -32.55 -6.65
C GLY A 485 -14.46 -33.81 -7.45
N GLU A 486 -15.41 -34.47 -8.07
CA GLU A 486 -15.17 -35.69 -8.86
C GLU A 486 -14.13 -35.53 -9.98
N ASP A 487 -13.98 -34.32 -10.48
CA ASP A 487 -13.01 -33.96 -11.53
C ASP A 487 -11.64 -33.50 -10.99
N SER A 488 -11.44 -33.58 -9.68
CA SER A 488 -10.16 -33.14 -9.10
C SER A 488 -9.09 -34.20 -9.30
N THR A 489 -7.91 -33.76 -9.67
CA THR A 489 -6.72 -34.61 -9.72
C THR A 489 -5.83 -34.32 -8.51
N PRO A 490 -4.92 -35.22 -8.12
CA PRO A 490 -3.97 -34.97 -7.03
C PRO A 490 -3.12 -33.71 -7.23
N THR A 491 -2.97 -33.27 -8.49
CA THR A 491 -2.21 -32.07 -8.89
C THR A 491 -3.07 -30.82 -8.97
N HIS A 492 -4.40 -30.95 -9.09
CA HIS A 492 -5.35 -29.84 -9.22
C HIS A 492 -6.61 -30.14 -8.42
N PRO A 493 -6.57 -30.00 -7.09
CA PRO A 493 -7.75 -30.22 -6.26
C PRO A 493 -8.77 -29.12 -6.52
N ILE A 494 -9.96 -29.51 -6.97
CA ILE A 494 -11.12 -28.62 -7.08
C ILE A 494 -11.88 -28.74 -5.77
N TYR A 495 -11.90 -27.67 -5.00
CA TYR A 495 -12.62 -27.62 -3.75
C TYR A 495 -14.09 -27.26 -4.01
N MET A 496 -15.02 -27.98 -3.38
CA MET A 496 -16.41 -27.60 -3.38
C MET A 496 -16.65 -26.49 -2.34
N VAL A 497 -17.35 -25.44 -2.75
CA VAL A 497 -17.76 -24.35 -1.89
C VAL A 497 -19.28 -24.25 -1.90
N THR A 498 -19.86 -23.80 -0.79
CA THR A 498 -21.28 -23.45 -0.72
C THR A 498 -21.55 -22.16 -1.48
N GLU A 499 -22.83 -21.84 -1.77
CA GLU A 499 -23.24 -20.56 -2.37
C GLU A 499 -22.76 -19.35 -1.55
N ASP A 500 -22.54 -19.53 -0.25
CA ASP A 500 -22.01 -18.49 0.66
C ASP A 500 -20.46 -18.41 0.65
N GLY A 501 -19.80 -19.13 -0.26
CA GLY A 501 -18.32 -19.15 -0.36
C GLY A 501 -17.62 -19.96 0.75
N LYS A 502 -18.34 -20.78 1.51
CA LYS A 502 -17.75 -21.66 2.53
C LYS A 502 -17.33 -22.98 1.89
N TYR A 503 -16.15 -23.46 2.23
CA TYR A 503 -15.70 -24.77 1.79
C TYR A 503 -16.55 -25.89 2.38
N ILE A 504 -16.94 -26.85 1.55
CA ILE A 504 -17.63 -28.04 1.98
C ILE A 504 -16.57 -29.03 2.46
N VAL A 505 -16.68 -29.45 3.70
CA VAL A 505 -15.75 -30.39 4.34
C VAL A 505 -16.45 -31.69 4.66
N GLU A 506 -15.76 -32.81 4.45
CA GLU A 506 -16.23 -34.11 4.85
C GLU A 506 -15.99 -34.28 6.36
N ASP A 507 -17.06 -34.31 7.11
CA ASP A 507 -17.02 -34.59 8.54
C ASP A 507 -17.32 -36.09 8.75
N GLY A 508 -16.28 -36.84 9.05
CA GLY A 508 -16.42 -38.27 9.41
C GLY A 508 -16.99 -38.51 10.82
N THR A 509 -17.17 -37.48 11.61
CA THR A 509 -17.76 -37.53 12.95
C THR A 509 -18.47 -36.23 13.24
N ASN A 510 -19.74 -36.25 13.61
CA ASN A 510 -20.67 -35.17 13.81
C ASN A 510 -20.25 -34.02 14.78
N THR A 511 -18.99 -33.84 15.04
CA THR A 511 -18.43 -32.69 15.79
C THR A 511 -17.06 -32.36 15.25
N PRO A 512 -16.81 -31.12 14.78
CA PRO A 512 -15.47 -30.68 14.43
C PRO A 512 -14.63 -30.63 15.72
N THR A 513 -13.83 -31.64 15.96
CA THR A 513 -12.80 -31.61 16.99
C THR A 513 -11.58 -30.93 16.39
N PHE A 514 -11.34 -29.71 16.79
CA PHE A 514 -10.13 -28.99 16.45
C PHE A 514 -8.97 -29.56 17.27
N ASP A 515 -8.07 -30.28 16.60
CA ASP A 515 -6.82 -30.75 17.21
C ASP A 515 -5.71 -29.73 16.89
N ASP A 516 -5.31 -28.96 17.88
CA ASP A 516 -4.30 -27.88 17.77
C ASP A 516 -2.93 -28.36 17.26
N ASN A 517 -2.67 -29.65 17.24
CA ASN A 517 -1.37 -30.21 16.85
C ASN A 517 -1.25 -30.56 15.35
N HIS A 518 -2.33 -30.59 14.59
CA HIS A 518 -2.32 -30.98 13.17
C HIS A 518 -2.29 -29.83 12.16
N TYR A 519 -2.39 -28.58 12.63
CA TYR A 519 -2.54 -27.40 11.77
C TYR A 519 -1.39 -27.08 10.83
N CYS A 520 -0.21 -27.62 11.11
CA CYS A 520 1.00 -27.25 10.37
C CYS A 520 1.40 -28.20 9.27
N ASP A 521 0.91 -29.44 9.32
CA ASP A 521 1.30 -30.47 8.34
C ASP A 521 0.51 -30.38 7.02
N LEU A 522 -0.62 -29.69 7.01
CA LEU A 522 -1.53 -29.63 5.85
C LEU A 522 -1.23 -28.48 4.89
N PHE A 523 -0.70 -27.36 5.36
CA PHE A 523 -0.28 -26.31 4.44
C PHE A 523 1.17 -26.52 4.01
N LYS A 524 1.34 -27.31 2.97
CA LYS A 524 2.63 -27.41 2.30
C LYS A 524 2.77 -26.20 1.38
N PRO A 525 3.80 -25.36 1.58
CA PRO A 525 4.09 -24.31 0.62
C PRO A 525 4.27 -24.92 -0.76
N TYR A 526 3.72 -24.27 -1.76
CA TYR A 526 3.79 -24.75 -3.12
C TYR A 526 4.18 -23.65 -4.10
N ILE A 527 4.70 -24.09 -5.23
CA ILE A 527 5.04 -23.24 -6.38
C ILE A 527 4.35 -23.83 -7.60
N GLU A 528 3.64 -22.99 -8.32
CA GLU A 528 3.02 -23.29 -9.59
C GLU A 528 3.71 -22.49 -10.68
N LEU A 529 4.13 -23.16 -11.73
CA LEU A 529 4.59 -22.51 -12.95
C LEU A 529 3.53 -22.67 -14.03
N TYR A 530 3.21 -21.56 -14.65
CA TYR A 530 2.38 -21.47 -15.84
C TYR A 530 3.18 -20.88 -16.97
N TYR A 531 2.80 -21.20 -18.20
CA TYR A 531 3.35 -20.55 -19.39
C TYR A 531 2.24 -20.12 -20.34
N SER A 532 2.53 -19.07 -21.09
CA SER A 532 1.64 -18.50 -22.09
C SER A 532 2.40 -18.37 -23.41
N ASP A 533 1.77 -18.78 -24.50
CA ASP A 533 2.30 -18.69 -25.87
C ASP A 533 1.58 -17.62 -26.70
N ASP A 534 0.64 -16.90 -26.09
CA ASP A 534 -0.16 -15.83 -26.71
C ASP A 534 0.15 -14.43 -26.14
N GLY A 535 1.28 -14.30 -25.44
CA GLY A 535 1.72 -13.01 -24.89
C GLY A 535 1.12 -12.67 -23.53
N GLY A 536 0.56 -13.64 -22.82
CA GLY A 536 0.04 -13.47 -21.46
C GLY A 536 -1.48 -13.34 -21.38
N GLU A 537 -2.21 -13.64 -22.46
CA GLU A 537 -3.68 -13.66 -22.47
C GLU A 537 -4.22 -14.94 -21.81
N THR A 538 -3.66 -16.09 -22.18
CA THR A 538 -4.03 -17.38 -21.58
C THR A 538 -2.81 -18.09 -21.00
N TYR A 539 -3.00 -18.77 -19.88
CA TYR A 539 -1.93 -19.48 -19.19
C TYR A 539 -2.23 -20.97 -19.08
N LEU A 540 -1.28 -21.78 -19.48
CA LEU A 540 -1.33 -23.22 -19.33
C LEU A 540 -0.46 -23.64 -18.13
N PRO A 541 -0.94 -24.55 -17.27
CA PRO A 541 -0.16 -25.04 -16.14
C PRO A 541 0.99 -25.92 -16.65
N ALA A 542 2.19 -25.69 -16.13
CA ALA A 542 3.32 -26.56 -16.38
C ALA A 542 3.34 -27.72 -15.37
N ASP A 543 3.44 -27.42 -14.10
CA ASP A 543 3.39 -28.39 -13.01
C ASP A 543 3.42 -27.65 -11.65
N LEU A 544 2.79 -28.25 -10.66
CA LEU A 544 2.86 -27.84 -9.27
C LEU A 544 4.05 -28.53 -8.60
N ARG A 545 4.85 -27.76 -7.87
CA ARG A 545 5.98 -28.27 -7.09
C ARG A 545 5.80 -27.95 -5.62
N GLU A 546 5.95 -28.93 -4.76
CA GLU A 546 6.04 -28.72 -3.33
C GLU A 546 7.44 -28.25 -2.94
N PHE A 547 7.52 -27.45 -1.89
CA PHE A 547 8.81 -27.07 -1.34
C PHE A 547 9.53 -28.26 -0.70
N SER A 548 10.85 -28.19 -0.71
CA SER A 548 11.77 -29.18 -0.21
C SER A 548 11.52 -29.63 1.24
N PRO A 549 11.91 -30.86 1.57
CA PRO A 549 11.95 -31.35 2.94
C PRO A 549 12.86 -30.51 3.85
N LEU A 550 12.65 -30.62 5.15
CA LEU A 550 13.40 -29.97 6.23
C LEU A 550 14.92 -30.03 5.99
N GLY A 551 15.59 -28.86 6.07
CA GLY A 551 17.05 -28.74 6.04
C GLY A 551 17.67 -28.33 4.71
N GLN A 552 16.91 -28.17 3.65
CA GLN A 552 17.41 -27.59 2.41
C GLN A 552 16.96 -26.12 2.28
N TYR A 553 17.89 -25.19 2.49
CA TYR A 553 17.62 -23.77 2.43
C TYR A 553 17.73 -23.20 1.01
N ARG A 554 18.35 -23.91 0.10
CA ARG A 554 18.50 -23.51 -1.30
C ARG A 554 18.11 -24.66 -2.21
N TRP A 555 17.24 -24.37 -3.15
CA TRP A 555 16.76 -25.36 -4.11
C TRP A 555 16.64 -24.75 -5.51
N ARG A 556 17.07 -25.57 -6.48
CA ARG A 556 16.84 -25.33 -7.89
C ARG A 556 15.71 -26.21 -8.39
N MET A 557 14.59 -25.56 -8.72
CA MET A 557 13.45 -26.25 -9.29
C MET A 557 13.49 -26.20 -10.79
N ARG A 558 13.17 -27.33 -11.44
CA ARG A 558 13.13 -27.47 -12.89
C ARG A 558 11.78 -27.94 -13.35
N TRP A 559 11.26 -27.32 -14.38
CA TRP A 559 10.08 -27.74 -15.11
C TRP A 559 10.50 -28.10 -16.52
N TYR A 560 10.02 -29.24 -17.01
CA TYR A 560 10.42 -29.85 -18.29
C TYR A 560 9.23 -29.85 -19.26
N GLU A 561 9.50 -30.13 -20.56
CA GLU A 561 8.49 -30.41 -21.58
C GLU A 561 7.49 -29.27 -21.79
N LEU A 562 7.98 -28.03 -21.82
CA LEU A 562 7.13 -26.86 -21.94
C LEU A 562 6.64 -26.57 -23.38
N GLY A 563 6.95 -27.47 -24.33
CA GLY A 563 6.49 -27.34 -25.71
C GLY A 563 7.23 -26.27 -26.52
N CYS A 564 6.68 -25.97 -27.70
CA CYS A 564 7.24 -24.99 -28.64
C CYS A 564 6.44 -23.71 -28.63
N SER A 565 7.13 -22.59 -28.82
CA SER A 565 6.52 -21.25 -28.87
C SER A 565 7.32 -20.31 -29.77
N ARG A 566 6.70 -19.19 -30.18
CA ARG A 566 7.36 -18.06 -30.81
C ARG A 566 7.40 -16.84 -29.92
N ASN A 567 6.46 -16.79 -28.96
CA ASN A 567 6.32 -15.70 -28.01
C ASN A 567 5.84 -16.28 -26.67
N ARG A 568 6.73 -16.39 -25.70
CA ARG A 568 6.42 -17.03 -24.41
C ARG A 568 6.63 -16.10 -23.24
N CYS A 569 5.72 -16.15 -22.28
CA CYS A 569 5.96 -15.64 -20.94
C CYS A 569 5.62 -16.71 -19.90
N TYR A 570 6.24 -16.59 -18.73
CA TYR A 570 6.03 -17.48 -17.59
C TYR A 570 5.34 -16.72 -16.47
N ARG A 571 4.38 -17.39 -15.83
CA ARG A 571 3.76 -16.92 -14.59
C ARG A 571 4.10 -17.88 -13.48
N LEU A 572 4.68 -17.37 -12.42
CA LEU A 572 5.03 -18.11 -11.21
C LEU A 572 4.11 -17.66 -10.09
N ILE A 573 3.45 -18.60 -9.43
CA ILE A 573 2.65 -18.38 -8.24
C ILE A 573 3.27 -19.18 -7.11
N CYS A 574 3.59 -18.50 -6.01
CA CYS A 574 4.10 -19.15 -4.81
C CYS A 574 3.19 -18.80 -3.63
N VAL A 575 2.87 -19.77 -2.81
CA VAL A 575 2.10 -19.55 -1.58
C VAL A 575 2.88 -20.13 -0.41
N SER A 576 3.17 -19.29 0.59
CA SER A 576 4.00 -19.70 1.73
C SER A 576 3.83 -18.80 2.94
N SER A 577 3.97 -19.38 4.12
CA SER A 577 4.15 -18.68 5.39
C SER A 577 5.62 -18.56 5.81
N ALA A 578 6.55 -18.88 4.91
CA ALA A 578 8.00 -18.71 5.10
C ALA A 578 8.56 -17.80 4.00
N PRO A 579 9.71 -17.14 4.24
CA PRO A 579 10.31 -16.30 3.23
C PRO A 579 10.72 -17.10 2.00
N ILE A 580 10.40 -16.58 0.83
CA ILE A 580 10.80 -17.12 -0.47
C ILE A 580 11.61 -16.04 -1.19
N VAL A 581 12.89 -16.30 -1.39
CA VAL A 581 13.78 -15.44 -2.15
C VAL A 581 14.10 -16.10 -3.48
N ILE A 582 13.96 -15.36 -4.58
CA ILE A 582 14.38 -15.83 -5.91
C ILE A 582 15.75 -15.23 -6.21
N LEU A 583 16.74 -16.09 -6.41
CA LEU A 583 18.10 -15.66 -6.72
C LEU A 583 18.34 -15.49 -8.23
N GLY A 584 17.56 -16.15 -9.06
CA GLY A 584 17.66 -16.08 -10.51
C GLY A 584 17.00 -17.27 -11.19
N ALA A 585 16.89 -17.20 -12.50
CA ALA A 585 16.36 -18.28 -13.32
C ALA A 585 17.13 -18.43 -14.61
N VAL A 586 17.08 -19.61 -15.18
CA VAL A 586 17.63 -19.94 -16.50
C VAL A 586 16.62 -20.80 -17.27
N ARG A 587 16.71 -20.73 -18.58
CA ARG A 587 16.00 -21.61 -19.48
C ARG A 587 16.99 -22.35 -20.38
N ASN A 588 16.70 -23.59 -20.72
CA ASN A 588 17.42 -24.33 -21.74
C ASN A 588 16.55 -24.36 -22.99
N THR A 589 16.93 -23.57 -23.96
CA THR A 589 16.13 -23.35 -25.18
C THR A 589 16.81 -23.95 -26.39
N LYS A 590 16.01 -24.50 -27.29
CA LYS A 590 16.43 -25.02 -28.56
C LYS A 590 15.58 -24.41 -29.67
N ARG A 591 16.23 -23.91 -30.70
CA ARG A 591 15.53 -23.45 -31.89
C ARG A 591 14.90 -24.63 -32.61
N VAL A 592 13.64 -24.51 -32.96
CA VAL A 592 12.95 -25.49 -33.79
C VAL A 592 13.31 -25.16 -35.23
N SER A 593 14.16 -25.99 -35.86
CA SER A 593 14.44 -25.85 -37.27
C SER A 593 13.16 -26.17 -38.04
N GLY A 594 12.51 -25.13 -38.58
CA GLY A 594 11.43 -25.32 -39.53
C GLY A 594 11.92 -26.16 -40.68
N GLY A 595 11.41 -27.37 -40.79
CA GLY A 595 11.59 -28.13 -41.99
C GLY A 595 11.14 -27.25 -43.14
N ALA A 596 12.07 -26.91 -44.04
CA ALA A 596 11.72 -26.26 -45.28
C ALA A 596 10.71 -27.17 -46.01
N ASN A 597 9.44 -26.76 -46.04
CA ASN A 597 8.47 -27.28 -46.98
C ASN A 597 8.63 -26.53 -48.29
#